data_61ecd9175e603ff70059b290825529ce
#
_entry.id   61ecd9175e603ff70059b290825529ce
#
_cell.length_a   1.000
_cell.length_b   1.000
_cell.length_c   1.000
_cell.angle_alpha   90.00
_cell.angle_beta   90.00
_cell.angle_gamma   90.00
#
_symmetry.space_group_name_H-M   'P 1'
#
loop_
_entity.id
_entity.type
_entity.pdbx_description
1 polymer ?
#
loop_
_entity_poly.entity_id
_entity_poly.type
_entity_poly.pdbx_seq_one_letter_code
_entity_poly.pdbx_strand_id
1 'polypeptide(L)'
;MVAHDEWLEARKALLVKEKEFTRARDELSRQRRELPWETVEEYVFDGPKGKQTLSELFDGRSQLVVYHFMFEPDWDDGCASCSFWADNFDPNVVHLAARDVTMIAVSRAPLAKLAAYQERMGWSFHWVSSFENEFNFDYGVSFRPEQQEDAVYNYGSQSPSNPEREGVSVFAKDESGNVFHTYSAYARGIDLVNTAYNYLDLVPKGRDEEGRAPQFWVRRHDEYER
;
A
#
# COMPACT_ATOMS: atom_id res chain seq x y z
N MET A 1 -10.98 16.54 34.18
CA MET A 1 -9.72 15.95 34.73
C MET A 1 -10.11 15.11 35.91
N VAL A 2 -9.50 13.93 36.09
CA VAL A 2 -9.84 12.95 37.13
C VAL A 2 -8.61 12.62 37.97
N ALA A 3 -8.80 11.96 39.13
CA ALA A 3 -7.71 11.43 39.93
C ALA A 3 -7.01 10.24 39.24
N HIS A 4 -5.77 9.94 39.64
CA HIS A 4 -4.98 8.87 39.03
C HIS A 4 -5.68 7.50 39.11
N ASP A 5 -6.27 7.19 40.24
CA ASP A 5 -6.94 5.89 40.46
C ASP A 5 -8.16 5.71 39.51
N GLU A 6 -8.95 6.78 39.31
CA GLU A 6 -10.07 6.78 38.38
C GLU A 6 -9.58 6.63 36.93
N TRP A 7 -8.51 7.34 36.57
CA TRP A 7 -7.87 7.18 35.27
C TRP A 7 -7.33 5.76 35.07
N LEU A 8 -6.69 5.17 36.07
CA LEU A 8 -6.12 3.83 36.01
C LEU A 8 -7.20 2.77 35.82
N GLU A 9 -8.34 2.88 36.49
CA GLU A 9 -9.47 1.95 36.30
C GLU A 9 -10.04 2.05 34.86
N ALA A 10 -10.24 3.26 34.35
CA ALA A 10 -10.66 3.46 32.96
C ALA A 10 -9.62 2.90 31.95
N ARG A 11 -8.33 3.11 32.22
CA ARG A 11 -7.24 2.59 31.37
C ARG A 11 -7.17 1.07 31.35
N LYS A 12 -7.39 0.42 32.50
CA LYS A 12 -7.47 -1.04 32.58
C LYS A 12 -8.66 -1.60 31.82
N ALA A 13 -9.82 -0.95 31.90
CA ALA A 13 -11.00 -1.35 31.13
C ALA A 13 -10.75 -1.25 29.61
N LEU A 14 -10.09 -0.20 29.14
CA LEU A 14 -9.67 -0.06 27.75
C LEU A 14 -8.66 -1.14 27.33
N LEU A 15 -7.70 -1.48 28.21
CA LEU A 15 -6.69 -2.51 27.94
C LEU A 15 -7.30 -3.89 27.63
N VAL A 16 -8.45 -4.22 28.22
CA VAL A 16 -9.15 -5.47 27.89
C VAL A 16 -9.56 -5.49 26.41
N LYS A 17 -10.15 -4.40 25.93
CA LYS A 17 -10.55 -4.25 24.51
C LYS A 17 -9.35 -4.27 23.56
N GLU A 18 -8.25 -3.61 23.94
CA GLU A 18 -7.00 -3.62 23.15
C GLU A 18 -6.45 -5.03 22.99
N LYS A 19 -6.50 -5.84 24.05
CA LYS A 19 -6.09 -7.26 24.00
C LYS A 19 -7.01 -8.11 23.14
N GLU A 20 -8.31 -7.86 23.17
CA GLU A 20 -9.29 -8.52 22.28
C GLU A 20 -9.01 -8.17 20.80
N PHE A 21 -8.78 -6.90 20.51
CA PHE A 21 -8.40 -6.44 19.18
C PHE A 21 -7.08 -7.07 18.69
N THR A 22 -6.07 -7.16 19.57
CA THR A 22 -4.79 -7.81 19.23
C THR A 22 -5.00 -9.26 18.82
N ARG A 23 -5.79 -10.02 19.59
CA ARG A 23 -6.10 -11.42 19.26
C ARG A 23 -6.88 -11.55 17.95
N ALA A 24 -7.86 -10.66 17.71
CA ALA A 24 -8.63 -10.65 16.48
C ALA A 24 -7.72 -10.33 15.27
N ARG A 25 -6.77 -9.40 15.42
CA ARG A 25 -5.78 -9.08 14.39
C ARG A 25 -4.85 -10.27 14.09
N ASP A 26 -4.39 -10.98 15.12
CA ASP A 26 -3.53 -12.16 14.96
C ASP A 26 -4.28 -13.29 14.23
N GLU A 27 -5.55 -13.50 14.58
CA GLU A 27 -6.42 -14.48 13.91
C GLU A 27 -6.65 -14.10 12.44
N LEU A 28 -6.95 -12.84 12.14
CA LEU A 28 -7.09 -12.35 10.77
C LEU A 28 -5.79 -12.52 9.97
N SER A 29 -4.63 -12.29 10.60
CA SER A 29 -3.32 -12.51 9.97
C SER A 29 -3.08 -14.00 9.69
N ARG A 30 -3.55 -14.90 10.55
CA ARG A 30 -3.52 -16.35 10.31
C ARG A 30 -4.38 -16.73 9.12
N GLN A 31 -5.62 -16.23 9.05
CA GLN A 31 -6.56 -16.49 7.95
C GLN A 31 -6.02 -15.98 6.60
N ARG A 32 -5.34 -14.82 6.56
CA ARG A 32 -4.68 -14.34 5.33
C ARG A 32 -3.65 -15.33 4.80
N ARG A 33 -2.87 -15.97 5.67
CA ARG A 33 -1.88 -16.99 5.25
C ARG A 33 -2.51 -18.30 4.79
N GLU A 34 -3.76 -18.52 5.07
CA GLU A 34 -4.53 -19.72 4.66
C GLU A 34 -5.37 -19.48 3.41
N LEU A 35 -5.37 -18.26 2.86
CA LEU A 35 -6.03 -18.01 1.57
C LEU A 35 -5.43 -18.89 0.47
N PRO A 36 -6.23 -19.38 -0.47
CA PRO A 36 -5.72 -20.10 -1.63
C PRO A 36 -4.81 -19.18 -2.46
N TRP A 37 -3.77 -19.74 -3.01
CA TRP A 37 -2.88 -19.06 -3.94
C TRP A 37 -3.46 -19.11 -5.35
N GLU A 38 -3.45 -17.99 -6.04
CA GLU A 38 -3.92 -17.83 -7.41
C GLU A 38 -2.74 -17.78 -8.37
N THR A 39 -2.85 -18.50 -9.51
CA THR A 39 -1.85 -18.38 -10.58
C THR A 39 -1.92 -17.00 -11.21
N VAL A 40 -0.76 -16.44 -11.57
CA VAL A 40 -0.67 -15.12 -12.18
C VAL A 40 -0.11 -15.19 -13.60
N GLU A 41 -0.53 -14.25 -14.45
CA GLU A 41 0.08 -14.01 -15.74
C GLU A 41 1.52 -13.46 -15.56
N GLU A 42 2.34 -13.63 -16.57
CA GLU A 42 3.67 -13.04 -16.58
C GLU A 42 3.59 -11.60 -17.07
N TYR A 43 4.07 -10.67 -16.24
CA TYR A 43 4.16 -9.25 -16.57
C TYR A 43 5.60 -8.81 -16.72
N VAL A 44 5.84 -7.85 -17.62
CA VAL A 44 7.15 -7.22 -17.82
C VAL A 44 7.01 -5.72 -17.54
N PHE A 45 7.82 -5.22 -16.65
CA PHE A 45 7.83 -3.83 -16.19
C PHE A 45 9.08 -3.10 -16.69
N ASP A 46 8.96 -1.78 -16.85
CA ASP A 46 10.14 -0.93 -17.03
C ASP A 46 10.73 -0.55 -15.68
N GLY A 47 11.93 -1.01 -15.40
CA GLY A 47 12.66 -0.73 -14.17
C GLY A 47 13.96 0.05 -14.39
N PRO A 48 14.57 0.57 -13.32
CA PRO A 48 15.80 1.38 -13.41
C PRO A 48 16.98 0.67 -14.08
N LYS A 49 16.96 -0.66 -14.12
CA LYS A 49 18.00 -1.51 -14.74
C LYS A 49 17.58 -2.12 -16.07
N GLY A 50 16.45 -1.67 -16.64
CA GLY A 50 15.85 -2.23 -17.85
C GLY A 50 14.56 -2.98 -17.56
N LYS A 51 14.06 -3.72 -18.55
CA LYS A 51 12.84 -4.52 -18.39
C LYS A 51 13.05 -5.64 -17.37
N GLN A 52 12.06 -5.83 -16.51
CA GLN A 52 12.06 -6.84 -15.44
C GLN A 52 10.73 -7.58 -15.44
N THR A 53 10.76 -8.90 -15.37
CA THR A 53 9.58 -9.73 -15.19
C THR A 53 9.08 -9.66 -13.73
N LEU A 54 7.80 -10.00 -13.50
CA LEU A 54 7.26 -10.10 -12.13
C LEU A 54 8.12 -11.03 -11.26
N SER A 55 8.61 -12.13 -11.83
CA SER A 55 9.51 -13.05 -11.13
C SER A 55 10.85 -12.43 -10.73
N GLU A 56 11.42 -11.57 -11.58
CA GLU A 56 12.69 -10.88 -11.28
C GLU A 56 12.53 -9.80 -10.20
N LEU A 57 11.33 -9.21 -10.05
CA LEU A 57 11.05 -8.21 -9.01
C LEU A 57 11.15 -8.76 -7.58
N PHE A 58 11.14 -10.06 -7.39
CA PHE A 58 11.40 -10.69 -6.08
C PHE A 58 12.85 -10.47 -5.59
N ASP A 59 13.78 -10.09 -6.45
CA ASP A 59 15.16 -9.80 -6.09
C ASP A 59 15.83 -10.92 -5.27
N GLY A 60 15.61 -12.18 -5.69
CA GLY A 60 16.15 -13.38 -5.06
C GLY A 60 15.40 -13.86 -3.81
N ARG A 61 14.30 -13.22 -3.41
CA ARG A 61 13.48 -13.61 -2.26
C ARG A 61 12.26 -14.42 -2.69
N SER A 62 11.61 -15.07 -1.74
CA SER A 62 10.42 -15.89 -2.00
C SER A 62 9.10 -15.14 -1.87
N GLN A 63 9.10 -13.92 -1.34
CA GLN A 63 7.91 -13.12 -1.11
C GLN A 63 8.08 -11.71 -1.66
N LEU A 64 7.00 -11.18 -2.26
CA LEU A 64 6.96 -9.83 -2.83
C LEU A 64 5.72 -9.10 -2.36
N VAL A 65 5.89 -7.88 -1.88
CA VAL A 65 4.82 -6.93 -1.59
C VAL A 65 4.91 -5.80 -2.61
N VAL A 66 3.82 -5.56 -3.33
CA VAL A 66 3.68 -4.50 -4.31
C VAL A 66 2.72 -3.44 -3.77
N TYR A 67 3.18 -2.20 -3.65
CA TYR A 67 2.32 -1.06 -3.44
C TYR A 67 1.91 -0.46 -4.78
N HIS A 68 0.61 -0.47 -5.09
CA HIS A 68 0.06 0.20 -6.26
C HIS A 68 -0.03 1.70 -5.98
N PHE A 69 0.98 2.43 -6.46
CA PHE A 69 1.09 3.86 -6.25
C PHE A 69 0.41 4.61 -7.39
N MET A 70 -0.60 5.43 -7.07
CA MET A 70 -1.35 6.22 -8.05
C MET A 70 -0.47 7.28 -8.71
N PHE A 71 -0.05 7.02 -9.93
CA PHE A 71 0.65 7.96 -10.77
C PHE A 71 0.29 7.66 -12.23
N GLU A 72 -0.72 8.37 -12.73
CA GLU A 72 -1.18 8.24 -14.10
C GLU A 72 -0.16 8.83 -15.09
N PRO A 73 -0.07 8.33 -16.33
CA PRO A 73 0.86 8.86 -17.34
C PRO A 73 0.78 10.36 -17.58
N ASP A 74 -0.41 10.94 -17.50
CA ASP A 74 -0.65 12.37 -17.76
C ASP A 74 -0.51 13.27 -16.52
N TRP A 75 -0.36 12.72 -15.33
CA TRP A 75 -0.15 13.53 -14.12
C TRP A 75 1.27 14.10 -14.07
N ASP A 76 1.40 15.33 -13.59
CA ASP A 76 2.70 15.97 -13.39
C ASP A 76 3.44 15.39 -12.18
N ASP A 77 2.70 15.07 -11.12
CA ASP A 77 3.21 14.56 -9.85
C ASP A 77 2.47 13.30 -9.40
N GLY A 78 3.13 12.47 -8.62
CA GLY A 78 2.51 11.34 -7.93
C GLY A 78 1.47 11.80 -6.90
N CYS A 79 0.49 10.95 -6.61
CA CYS A 79 -0.56 11.21 -5.63
C CYS A 79 0.02 11.53 -4.23
N ALA A 80 -0.43 12.64 -3.62
CA ALA A 80 0.03 13.04 -2.28
C ALA A 80 -0.31 12.01 -1.19
N SER A 81 -1.51 11.39 -1.26
CA SER A 81 -1.89 10.33 -0.33
C SER A 81 -0.99 9.10 -0.49
N CYS A 82 -0.70 8.66 -1.73
CA CYS A 82 0.25 7.56 -1.95
C CYS A 82 1.65 7.90 -1.47
N SER A 83 2.09 9.16 -1.60
CA SER A 83 3.36 9.64 -1.05
C SER A 83 3.42 9.52 0.47
N PHE A 84 2.32 9.81 1.16
CA PHE A 84 2.19 9.61 2.59
C PHE A 84 2.35 8.14 3.00
N TRP A 85 1.85 7.17 2.21
CA TRP A 85 2.14 5.74 2.42
C TRP A 85 3.60 5.40 2.10
N ALA A 86 4.16 5.94 1.01
CA ALA A 86 5.55 5.68 0.63
C ALA A 86 6.54 6.14 1.70
N ASP A 87 6.32 7.29 2.32
CA ASP A 87 7.11 7.78 3.46
C ASP A 87 7.09 6.81 4.66
N ASN A 88 6.01 6.02 4.81
CA ASN A 88 5.89 5.05 5.89
C ASN A 88 6.58 3.71 5.58
N PHE A 89 6.59 3.25 4.32
CA PHE A 89 7.18 1.95 4.01
C PHE A 89 8.64 2.02 3.56
N ASP A 90 9.11 3.11 2.98
CA ASP A 90 10.50 3.22 2.50
C ASP A 90 11.54 2.82 3.56
N PRO A 91 11.50 3.32 4.80
CA PRO A 91 12.46 2.91 5.83
C PRO A 91 12.36 1.43 6.24
N ASN A 92 11.24 0.78 5.96
CA ASN A 92 11.00 -0.61 6.36
C ASN A 92 11.53 -1.65 5.36
N VAL A 93 11.89 -1.24 4.14
CA VAL A 93 12.35 -2.14 3.07
C VAL A 93 13.50 -3.04 3.52
N VAL A 94 14.48 -2.48 4.25
CA VAL A 94 15.63 -3.22 4.78
C VAL A 94 15.24 -4.31 5.77
N HIS A 95 14.24 -4.05 6.61
CA HIS A 95 13.75 -5.02 7.60
C HIS A 95 12.93 -6.13 6.95
N LEU A 96 12.12 -5.80 5.95
CA LEU A 96 11.38 -6.77 5.15
C LEU A 96 12.34 -7.69 4.40
N ALA A 97 13.39 -7.11 3.77
CA ALA A 97 14.42 -7.88 3.07
C ALA A 97 15.12 -8.91 3.97
N ALA A 98 15.39 -8.57 5.25
CA ALA A 98 15.95 -9.49 6.23
C ALA A 98 14.99 -10.65 6.62
N ARG A 99 13.72 -10.57 6.22
CA ARG A 99 12.68 -11.59 6.45
C ARG A 99 12.16 -12.20 5.15
N ASP A 100 13.01 -12.22 4.13
CA ASP A 100 12.71 -12.84 2.83
C ASP A 100 11.51 -12.21 2.10
N VAL A 101 11.34 -10.88 2.26
CA VAL A 101 10.28 -10.11 1.60
C VAL A 101 10.89 -8.96 0.82
N THR A 102 10.60 -8.87 -0.46
CA THR A 102 10.86 -7.69 -1.28
C THR A 102 9.64 -6.77 -1.24
N MET A 103 9.86 -5.48 -1.03
CA MET A 103 8.83 -4.43 -1.09
C MET A 103 9.17 -3.48 -2.23
N ILE A 104 8.21 -3.27 -3.13
CA ILE A 104 8.33 -2.37 -4.28
C ILE A 104 7.09 -1.50 -4.45
N ALA A 105 7.20 -0.47 -5.28
CA ALA A 105 6.03 0.22 -5.81
C ALA A 105 5.90 -0.03 -7.33
N VAL A 106 4.65 0.02 -7.81
CA VAL A 106 4.29 -0.05 -9.24
C VAL A 106 3.35 1.11 -9.56
N SER A 107 3.57 1.78 -10.69
CA SER A 107 2.70 2.84 -11.20
C SER A 107 2.60 2.80 -12.72
N ARG A 108 1.55 3.41 -13.29
CA ARG A 108 1.38 3.50 -14.73
C ARG A 108 2.17 4.65 -15.39
N ALA A 109 2.62 5.65 -14.65
CA ALA A 109 3.46 6.70 -15.22
C ALA A 109 4.73 6.12 -15.87
N PRO A 110 5.23 6.70 -16.98
CA PRO A 110 6.50 6.29 -17.59
C PRO A 110 7.66 6.36 -16.58
N LEU A 111 8.61 5.43 -16.69
CA LEU A 111 9.72 5.28 -15.76
C LEU A 111 10.48 6.59 -15.49
N ALA A 112 10.66 7.43 -16.51
CA ALA A 112 11.36 8.72 -16.35
C ALA A 112 10.65 9.65 -15.35
N LYS A 113 9.30 9.67 -15.34
CA LYS A 113 8.50 10.43 -14.36
C LYS A 113 8.66 9.85 -12.96
N LEU A 114 8.61 8.51 -12.84
CA LEU A 114 8.81 7.84 -11.55
C LEU A 114 10.17 8.16 -10.96
N ALA A 115 11.24 8.08 -11.76
CA ALA A 115 12.61 8.35 -11.33
C ALA A 115 12.79 9.80 -10.84
N ALA A 116 12.26 10.78 -11.59
CA ALA A 116 12.34 12.19 -11.19
C ALA A 116 11.57 12.48 -9.89
N TYR A 117 10.39 11.87 -9.74
CA TYR A 117 9.59 12.04 -8.54
C TYR A 117 10.21 11.34 -7.33
N GLN A 118 10.76 10.13 -7.52
CA GLN A 118 11.49 9.39 -6.48
C GLN A 118 12.71 10.15 -5.99
N GLU A 119 13.48 10.77 -6.89
CA GLU A 119 14.61 11.63 -6.55
C GLU A 119 14.18 12.85 -5.73
N ARG A 120 13.10 13.55 -6.15
CA ARG A 120 12.51 14.67 -5.40
C ARG A 120 12.14 14.28 -3.98
N MET A 121 11.50 13.12 -3.82
CA MET A 121 11.01 12.62 -2.53
C MET A 121 12.10 11.92 -1.70
N GLY A 122 13.29 11.65 -2.26
CA GLY A 122 14.39 11.02 -1.55
C GLY A 122 14.15 9.56 -1.16
N TRP A 123 13.25 8.85 -1.86
CA TRP A 123 12.94 7.45 -1.57
C TRP A 123 13.95 6.49 -2.19
N SER A 124 14.13 5.34 -1.51
CA SER A 124 15.11 4.32 -1.90
C SER A 124 14.50 2.98 -2.36
N PHE A 125 13.20 2.77 -2.18
CA PHE A 125 12.53 1.55 -2.60
C PHE A 125 12.58 1.34 -4.12
N HIS A 126 12.50 0.10 -4.56
CA HIS A 126 12.44 -0.21 -5.98
C HIS A 126 11.07 0.19 -6.56
N TRP A 127 11.07 1.04 -7.60
CA TRP A 127 9.86 1.52 -8.25
C TRP A 127 9.92 1.22 -9.74
N VAL A 128 8.91 0.52 -10.25
CA VAL A 128 8.82 0.12 -11.66
C VAL A 128 7.56 0.64 -12.30
N SER A 129 7.61 0.81 -13.63
CA SER A 129 6.49 1.26 -14.43
C SER A 129 5.78 0.07 -15.08
N SER A 130 4.45 0.05 -14.95
CA SER A 130 3.53 -0.83 -15.68
C SER A 130 2.90 -0.15 -16.90
N PHE A 131 3.51 0.92 -17.43
CA PHE A 131 2.96 1.74 -18.52
C PHE A 131 2.57 0.92 -19.76
N GLU A 132 3.40 -0.07 -20.11
CA GLU A 132 3.23 -0.91 -21.30
C GLU A 132 2.55 -2.26 -21.04
N ASN A 133 2.00 -2.51 -19.83
CA ASN A 133 1.36 -3.78 -19.52
C ASN A 133 0.01 -3.62 -18.81
N GLU A 134 -0.70 -4.74 -18.62
CA GLU A 134 -2.04 -4.78 -18.06
C GLU A 134 -2.07 -4.91 -16.52
N PHE A 135 -0.94 -5.01 -15.83
CA PHE A 135 -0.85 -5.34 -14.41
C PHE A 135 -1.78 -4.51 -13.52
N ASN A 136 -1.76 -3.17 -13.63
CA ASN A 136 -2.61 -2.34 -12.79
C ASN A 136 -4.11 -2.49 -13.10
N PHE A 137 -4.45 -2.80 -14.34
CA PHE A 137 -5.84 -3.05 -14.75
C PHE A 137 -6.33 -4.40 -14.20
N ASP A 138 -5.52 -5.45 -14.28
CA ASP A 138 -5.85 -6.80 -13.81
C ASP A 138 -5.99 -6.85 -12.28
N TYR A 139 -5.20 -6.03 -11.57
CA TYR A 139 -5.33 -5.89 -10.11
C TYR A 139 -6.39 -4.86 -9.67
N GLY A 140 -7.19 -4.33 -10.61
CA GLY A 140 -8.33 -3.46 -10.32
C GLY A 140 -7.97 -2.14 -9.66
N VAL A 141 -6.79 -1.59 -9.98
CA VAL A 141 -6.29 -0.31 -9.48
C VAL A 141 -6.12 0.74 -10.56
N SER A 142 -6.36 0.38 -11.82
CA SER A 142 -6.44 1.32 -12.95
C SER A 142 -7.68 1.02 -13.78
N PHE A 143 -8.32 2.05 -14.31
CA PHE A 143 -9.59 1.94 -15.01
C PHE A 143 -9.54 2.73 -16.31
N ARG A 144 -9.92 2.09 -17.42
CA ARG A 144 -10.02 2.76 -18.71
C ARG A 144 -11.25 3.67 -18.75
N PRO A 145 -11.21 4.81 -19.45
CA PRO A 145 -12.34 5.74 -19.52
C PRO A 145 -13.66 5.07 -19.93
N GLU A 146 -13.61 4.15 -20.89
CA GLU A 146 -14.77 3.40 -21.37
C GLU A 146 -15.35 2.38 -20.39
N GLN A 147 -14.60 2.01 -19.37
CA GLN A 147 -14.98 1.04 -18.33
C GLN A 147 -15.33 1.70 -17.00
N GLN A 148 -15.06 3.00 -16.84
CA GLN A 148 -15.08 3.69 -15.55
C GLN A 148 -16.48 3.73 -14.91
N GLU A 149 -17.56 3.81 -15.71
CA GLU A 149 -18.94 3.82 -15.18
C GLU A 149 -19.33 2.50 -14.54
N ASP A 150 -18.86 1.38 -15.10
CA ASP A 150 -19.14 0.02 -14.61
C ASP A 150 -18.01 -0.56 -13.76
N ALA A 151 -16.91 0.19 -13.59
CA ALA A 151 -15.75 -0.28 -12.87
C ALA A 151 -16.06 -0.48 -11.38
N VAL A 152 -15.51 -1.55 -10.83
CA VAL A 152 -15.61 -1.90 -9.41
C VAL A 152 -14.22 -1.93 -8.80
N TYR A 153 -14.11 -1.36 -7.60
CA TYR A 153 -12.88 -1.30 -6.84
C TYR A 153 -13.07 -2.02 -5.50
N ASN A 154 -12.01 -2.51 -4.92
CA ASN A 154 -12.02 -3.16 -3.62
C ASN A 154 -13.07 -4.28 -3.53
N TYR A 155 -12.95 -5.26 -4.44
CA TYR A 155 -13.84 -6.43 -4.53
C TYR A 155 -15.33 -6.07 -4.73
N GLY A 156 -15.61 -4.99 -5.44
CA GLY A 156 -16.96 -4.56 -5.72
C GLY A 156 -17.64 -3.75 -4.61
N SER A 157 -16.89 -3.37 -3.58
CA SER A 157 -17.45 -2.57 -2.47
C SER A 157 -17.50 -1.07 -2.76
N GLN A 158 -16.84 -0.60 -3.80
CA GLN A 158 -16.75 0.83 -4.16
C GLN A 158 -16.71 1.01 -5.68
N SER A 159 -17.25 2.13 -6.15
CA SER A 159 -17.01 2.62 -7.51
C SER A 159 -15.78 3.53 -7.50
N PRO A 160 -14.84 3.40 -8.46
CA PRO A 160 -13.67 4.26 -8.50
C PRO A 160 -14.06 5.69 -8.88
N SER A 161 -13.54 6.66 -8.14
CA SER A 161 -13.74 8.10 -8.41
C SER A 161 -12.68 8.70 -9.33
N ASN A 162 -11.59 7.98 -9.55
CA ASN A 162 -10.44 8.38 -10.37
C ASN A 162 -10.01 7.20 -11.26
N PRO A 163 -9.30 7.45 -12.35
CA PRO A 163 -8.78 6.39 -13.21
C PRO A 163 -7.71 5.51 -12.54
N GLU A 164 -7.10 6.00 -11.47
CA GLU A 164 -6.13 5.28 -10.65
C GLU A 164 -6.62 5.13 -9.21
N ARG A 165 -6.33 3.99 -8.61
CA ARG A 165 -6.60 3.70 -7.18
C ARG A 165 -5.36 3.07 -6.54
N GLU A 166 -5.32 3.19 -5.22
CA GLU A 166 -4.26 2.63 -4.39
C GLU A 166 -4.56 1.19 -3.96
N GLY A 167 -3.52 0.43 -3.69
CA GLY A 167 -3.65 -0.93 -3.17
C GLY A 167 -2.30 -1.52 -2.74
N VAL A 168 -2.38 -2.67 -2.10
CA VAL A 168 -1.23 -3.53 -1.82
C VAL A 168 -1.57 -4.92 -2.32
N SER A 169 -0.69 -5.52 -3.12
CA SER A 169 -0.78 -6.92 -3.54
C SER A 169 0.43 -7.70 -3.07
N VAL A 170 0.21 -8.93 -2.69
CA VAL A 170 1.25 -9.83 -2.15
C VAL A 170 1.38 -11.06 -3.03
N PHE A 171 2.62 -11.39 -3.36
CA PHE A 171 2.97 -12.54 -4.18
C PHE A 171 3.96 -13.43 -3.45
N ALA A 172 3.93 -14.70 -3.78
CA ALA A 172 4.89 -15.69 -3.29
C ALA A 172 5.38 -16.59 -4.43
N LYS A 173 6.59 -17.13 -4.25
CA LYS A 173 7.13 -18.19 -5.09
C LYS A 173 7.04 -19.53 -4.38
N ASP A 174 6.68 -20.56 -5.14
CA ASP A 174 6.86 -21.94 -4.68
C ASP A 174 8.33 -22.38 -4.82
N GLU A 175 8.63 -23.61 -4.38
CA GLU A 175 9.97 -24.20 -4.46
C GLU A 175 10.45 -24.38 -5.92
N SER A 176 9.55 -24.41 -6.89
CA SER A 176 9.86 -24.51 -8.33
C SER A 176 10.08 -23.14 -8.98
N GLY A 177 9.86 -22.04 -8.24
CA GLY A 177 9.99 -20.68 -8.72
C GLY A 177 8.75 -20.12 -9.42
N ASN A 178 7.62 -20.84 -9.42
CA ASN A 178 6.36 -20.32 -9.93
C ASN A 178 5.83 -19.21 -9.02
N VAL A 179 5.30 -18.14 -9.63
CA VAL A 179 4.75 -17.00 -8.93
C VAL A 179 3.25 -17.13 -8.75
N PHE A 180 2.77 -16.82 -7.56
CA PHE A 180 1.36 -16.82 -7.20
C PHE A 180 0.97 -15.52 -6.50
N HIS A 181 -0.24 -15.04 -6.75
CA HIS A 181 -0.89 -14.02 -5.97
C HIS A 181 -1.51 -14.64 -4.71
N THR A 182 -1.27 -14.04 -3.55
CA THR A 182 -1.69 -14.62 -2.26
C THR A 182 -2.64 -13.72 -1.49
N TYR A 183 -2.60 -12.40 -1.71
CA TYR A 183 -3.45 -11.45 -0.99
C TYR A 183 -3.43 -10.07 -1.67
N SER A 184 -4.55 -9.37 -1.61
CA SER A 184 -4.60 -7.92 -1.89
C SER A 184 -5.47 -7.19 -0.89
N ALA A 185 -5.16 -5.92 -0.66
CA ALA A 185 -5.96 -5.00 0.13
C ALA A 185 -5.99 -3.62 -0.52
N TYR A 186 -7.12 -2.95 -0.40
CA TYR A 186 -7.40 -1.69 -1.06
C TYR A 186 -8.05 -0.69 -0.10
N ALA A 187 -8.10 0.58 -0.48
CA ALA A 187 -8.73 1.64 0.30
C ALA A 187 -8.30 1.58 1.78
N ARG A 188 -9.24 1.64 2.73
CA ARG A 188 -8.92 1.57 4.15
C ARG A 188 -8.31 0.24 4.61
N GLY A 189 -8.35 -0.80 3.79
CA GLY A 189 -7.64 -2.06 4.05
C GLY A 189 -6.13 -1.90 4.16
N ILE A 190 -5.56 -0.84 3.58
CA ILE A 190 -4.12 -0.53 3.68
C ILE A 190 -3.75 0.41 4.84
N ASP A 191 -4.72 0.89 5.65
CA ASP A 191 -4.44 1.74 6.83
C ASP A 191 -3.48 1.05 7.81
N LEU A 192 -3.55 -0.27 7.90
CA LEU A 192 -2.71 -1.08 8.80
C LEU A 192 -1.20 -0.92 8.54
N VAL A 193 -0.80 -0.53 7.32
CA VAL A 193 0.61 -0.30 6.94
C VAL A 193 1.00 1.18 6.95
N ASN A 194 0.12 2.07 7.42
CA ASN A 194 0.42 3.49 7.60
C ASN A 194 0.73 3.80 9.08
N THR A 195 2.00 3.89 9.40
CA THR A 195 2.46 4.12 10.78
C THR A 195 2.04 5.49 11.33
N ALA A 196 2.00 6.53 10.49
CA ALA A 196 1.58 7.86 10.91
C ALA A 196 0.11 7.88 11.36
N TYR A 197 -0.78 7.18 10.65
CA TYR A 197 -2.16 7.01 11.10
C TYR A 197 -2.26 6.26 12.42
N ASN A 198 -1.45 5.21 12.60
CA ASN A 198 -1.41 4.47 13.86
C ASN A 198 -1.01 5.38 15.04
N TYR A 199 -0.08 6.34 14.84
CA TYR A 199 0.26 7.33 15.88
C TYR A 199 -0.86 8.34 16.09
N LEU A 200 -1.51 8.84 15.04
CA LEU A 200 -2.63 9.76 15.15
C LEU A 200 -3.80 9.15 15.93
N ASP A 201 -4.06 7.87 15.74
CA ASP A 201 -5.10 7.14 16.48
C ASP A 201 -4.82 7.00 18.00
N LEU A 202 -3.58 7.28 18.46
CA LEU A 202 -3.21 7.29 19.89
C LEU A 202 -3.37 8.65 20.56
N VAL A 203 -3.41 9.74 19.80
CA VAL A 203 -3.45 11.10 20.36
C VAL A 203 -4.88 11.60 20.55
N PRO A 204 -5.13 12.55 21.49
CA PRO A 204 -6.50 12.97 21.84
C PRO A 204 -7.34 13.56 20.70
N LYS A 205 -6.71 14.14 19.67
CA LYS A 205 -7.41 14.68 18.49
C LYS A 205 -7.69 13.62 17.42
N GLY A 206 -7.04 12.45 17.53
CA GLY A 206 -7.12 11.44 16.48
C GLY A 206 -6.61 11.95 15.13
N ARG A 207 -7.22 11.49 14.05
CA ARG A 207 -6.91 11.93 12.68
C ARG A 207 -7.52 13.30 12.34
N ASP A 208 -8.44 13.80 13.15
CA ASP A 208 -9.19 15.07 12.98
C ASP A 208 -9.88 15.19 11.59
N GLU A 209 -10.34 14.05 11.08
CA GLU A 209 -10.99 13.94 9.75
C GLU A 209 -12.52 13.83 9.84
N GLU A 210 -13.09 13.85 11.04
CA GLU A 210 -14.54 13.71 11.24
C GLU A 210 -15.30 14.87 10.59
N GLY A 211 -16.26 14.54 9.73
CA GLY A 211 -17.04 15.53 8.96
C GLY A 211 -16.29 16.21 7.80
N ARG A 212 -15.10 15.74 7.46
CA ARG A 212 -14.28 16.21 6.33
C ARG A 212 -13.92 15.08 5.37
N ALA A 213 -13.41 15.44 4.20
CA ALA A 213 -12.85 14.44 3.31
C ALA A 213 -11.64 13.76 3.99
N PRO A 214 -11.52 12.41 3.94
CA PRO A 214 -10.33 11.73 4.44
C PRO A 214 -9.06 12.32 3.82
N GLN A 215 -8.00 12.45 4.63
CA GLN A 215 -6.69 12.92 4.14
C GLN A 215 -6.68 14.37 3.59
N PHE A 216 -7.68 15.20 3.88
CA PHE A 216 -7.75 16.57 3.39
C PHE A 216 -6.52 17.42 3.76
N TRP A 217 -5.81 17.05 4.83
CA TRP A 217 -4.62 17.72 5.35
C TRP A 217 -3.31 17.15 4.77
N VAL A 218 -3.36 15.98 4.14
CA VAL A 218 -2.16 15.31 3.60
C VAL A 218 -1.56 16.13 2.46
N ARG A 219 -0.25 16.31 2.53
CA ARG A 219 0.61 16.91 1.52
C ARG A 219 1.78 15.96 1.27
N ARG A 220 2.53 16.19 0.21
CA ARG A 220 3.84 15.56 0.08
C ARG A 220 4.75 16.08 1.19
N HIS A 221 5.67 15.27 1.70
CA HIS A 221 6.44 15.63 2.90
C HIS A 221 7.32 16.90 2.69
N ASP A 222 7.64 17.25 1.43
CA ASP A 222 8.39 18.45 1.06
C ASP A 222 7.51 19.71 0.93
N GLU A 223 6.19 19.57 1.02
CA GLU A 223 5.20 20.66 0.88
C GLU A 223 4.62 21.15 2.24
N TYR A 224 4.95 20.48 3.34
CA TYR A 224 4.53 20.99 4.66
C TYR A 224 5.34 22.22 5.04
N GLU A 225 4.65 23.25 5.53
CA GLU A 225 5.30 24.42 6.15
C GLU A 225 6.13 23.95 7.38
N ARG A 226 7.38 24.37 7.44
CA ARG A 226 8.30 24.05 8.54
C ARG A 226 8.27 25.11 9.61
#